data_454bd7cbfda8b4b661056eacf2b0c694
#
_entry.id   454bd7cbfda8b4b661056eacf2b0c694
#
_cell.length_a   1.000
_cell.length_b   1.000
_cell.length_c   1.000
_cell.angle_alpha   90.00
_cell.angle_beta   90.00
_cell.angle_gamma   90.00
#
_symmetry.space_group_name_H-M   'P 1'
#
loop_
_entity.id
_entity.type
_entity.pdbx_description
1 polymer ?
#
loop_
_entity_poly.entity_id
_entity_poly.type
_entity_poly.pdbx_seq_one_letter_code
_entity_poly.pdbx_strand_id
1 'polypeptide(L)'
;MCIRDRYQPLRLNSHIGIGIPWDLDRNIGGVTVLPPYEKSKNTEWYTGTANAIFQNMAYMEQYNPDYVLILSGDHIYKMDYEVMLDFHKANKADVTIACMPVPIEEASRFGIMVTDETFRVTEFEEKPEHPSSNLASMGIYIFSWPVLKEALIKMKDQPGCDFGKHIIPYCHEKKQRLFAYEYNGCLLYTSPSP
;
A
#
# COMPACT_ATOMS: atom_id res chain seq x y z
N MET A 1 -8.99 -2.61 -0.55
CA MET A 1 -9.51 -1.32 -0.97
C MET A 1 -9.68 -0.45 0.27
N CYS A 2 -8.83 0.56 0.44
CA CYS A 2 -8.99 1.53 1.52
C CYS A 2 -10.13 2.45 1.13
N ILE A 3 -11.27 2.29 1.78
CA ILE A 3 -12.44 3.07 1.43
C ILE A 3 -12.38 4.36 2.22
N ARG A 4 -11.88 5.41 1.61
CA ARG A 4 -12.19 6.78 2.00
C ARG A 4 -13.60 7.20 1.56
N ASP A 5 -14.39 6.33 1.00
CA ASP A 5 -15.76 6.65 0.64
C ASP A 5 -16.68 6.57 1.87
N ARG A 6 -16.44 7.48 2.80
CA ARG A 6 -17.32 7.70 3.95
C ARG A 6 -18.67 8.31 3.54
N TYR A 7 -18.76 8.78 2.29
CA TYR A 7 -19.89 9.62 1.87
C TYR A 7 -20.90 8.91 0.97
N GLN A 8 -20.49 7.94 0.13
CA GLN A 8 -21.41 7.19 -0.74
C GLN A 8 -20.94 5.77 -1.02
N PRO A 9 -20.74 4.92 0.01
CA PRO A 9 -20.23 3.56 -0.18
C PRO A 9 -21.14 2.70 -1.08
N LEU A 10 -22.44 3.00 -1.12
CA LEU A 10 -23.42 2.25 -1.89
C LEU A 10 -23.13 2.29 -3.40
N ARG A 11 -22.80 3.47 -3.95
CA ARG A 11 -22.49 3.59 -5.39
C ARG A 11 -21.22 2.85 -5.77
N LEU A 12 -20.18 2.97 -4.96
CA LEU A 12 -18.91 2.26 -5.17
C LEU A 12 -19.11 0.75 -5.06
N ASN A 13 -19.81 0.28 -4.03
CA ASN A 13 -20.10 -1.13 -3.83
C ASN A 13 -20.97 -1.70 -4.96
N SER A 14 -21.95 -0.93 -5.46
CA SER A 14 -22.76 -1.32 -6.61
C SER A 14 -21.95 -1.37 -7.91
N HIS A 15 -21.00 -0.46 -8.09
CA HIS A 15 -20.11 -0.46 -9.24
C HIS A 15 -19.14 -1.65 -9.24
N ILE A 16 -18.56 -1.96 -8.09
CA ILE A 16 -17.66 -3.10 -7.93
C ILE A 16 -18.47 -4.41 -8.04
N GLY A 17 -19.64 -4.49 -7.37
CA GLY A 17 -20.47 -5.68 -7.32
C GLY A 17 -19.65 -6.91 -6.95
N ILE A 18 -19.81 -7.99 -7.69
CA ILE A 18 -19.02 -9.23 -7.58
C ILE A 18 -17.85 -9.29 -8.58
N GLY A 19 -17.55 -8.17 -9.27
CA GLY A 19 -16.42 -8.09 -10.18
C GLY A 19 -16.65 -8.55 -11.61
N ILE A 20 -17.90 -8.72 -12.05
CA ILE A 20 -18.26 -9.13 -13.42
C ILE A 20 -17.53 -8.33 -14.50
N PRO A 21 -17.47 -6.97 -14.47
CA PRO A 21 -16.80 -6.19 -15.50
C PRO A 21 -15.30 -6.49 -15.66
N TRP A 22 -14.69 -7.14 -14.69
CA TRP A 22 -13.26 -7.46 -14.66
C TRP A 22 -12.98 -8.97 -14.66
N ASP A 23 -13.97 -9.80 -14.96
CA ASP A 23 -13.86 -11.27 -14.96
C ASP A 23 -13.40 -11.82 -13.58
N LEU A 24 -13.86 -11.19 -12.50
CA LEU A 24 -13.53 -11.53 -11.12
C LEU A 24 -14.68 -12.16 -10.33
N ASP A 25 -15.76 -12.55 -10.99
CA ASP A 25 -16.95 -13.22 -10.41
C ASP A 25 -16.76 -14.73 -10.25
N ARG A 26 -15.61 -15.12 -9.70
CA ARG A 26 -15.21 -16.53 -9.56
C ARG A 26 -15.54 -17.07 -8.17
N ASN A 27 -15.77 -18.39 -8.09
CA ASN A 27 -16.02 -19.08 -6.81
C ASN A 27 -14.78 -19.11 -5.90
N ILE A 28 -13.58 -19.05 -6.47
CA ILE A 28 -12.29 -19.00 -5.75
C ILE A 28 -11.51 -17.79 -6.26
N GLY A 29 -11.11 -16.93 -5.35
CA GLY A 29 -10.55 -15.64 -5.69
C GLY A 29 -11.66 -14.61 -5.99
N GLY A 30 -11.41 -13.70 -6.92
CA GLY A 30 -12.38 -12.67 -7.28
C GLY A 30 -12.24 -11.40 -6.45
N VAL A 31 -13.31 -10.58 -6.40
CA VAL A 31 -13.34 -9.33 -5.65
C VAL A 31 -14.24 -9.44 -4.43
N THR A 32 -13.76 -8.95 -3.30
CA THR A 32 -14.55 -8.84 -2.07
C THR A 32 -14.42 -7.44 -1.50
N VAL A 33 -15.55 -6.81 -1.24
CA VAL A 33 -15.59 -5.52 -0.53
C VAL A 33 -15.60 -5.82 0.97
N LEU A 34 -14.63 -5.26 1.69
CA LEU A 34 -14.47 -5.44 3.13
C LEU A 34 -14.78 -4.12 3.84
N PRO A 35 -16.07 -3.85 4.16
CA PRO A 35 -16.44 -2.65 4.90
C PRO A 35 -15.96 -2.75 6.36
N PRO A 36 -15.76 -1.61 7.04
CA PRO A 36 -15.56 -1.62 8.48
C PRO A 36 -16.81 -2.22 9.15
N TYR A 37 -16.62 -3.13 10.11
CA TYR A 37 -17.72 -3.73 10.84
C TYR A 37 -17.49 -3.71 12.36
N GLU A 38 -18.60 -3.66 13.10
CA GLU A 38 -18.54 -3.72 14.57
C GLU A 38 -18.14 -5.11 15.04
N LYS A 39 -16.98 -5.21 15.69
CA LYS A 39 -16.70 -6.32 16.61
C LYS A 39 -17.09 -5.86 18.01
N SER A 40 -18.29 -6.29 18.48
CA SER A 40 -18.85 -6.12 19.83
C SER A 40 -18.20 -5.03 20.72
N LYS A 41 -18.98 -3.98 21.06
CA LYS A 41 -18.76 -2.92 22.07
C LYS A 41 -17.66 -1.87 21.82
N ASN A 42 -16.73 -2.05 20.92
CA ASN A 42 -15.78 -0.99 20.49
C ASN A 42 -15.78 -0.95 18.97
N THR A 43 -16.68 -0.16 18.40
CA THR A 43 -16.71 0.14 16.96
C THR A 43 -15.55 1.04 16.64
N GLU A 44 -14.50 0.50 16.06
CA GLU A 44 -13.43 1.30 15.52
C GLU A 44 -13.53 1.33 13.98
N TRP A 45 -13.90 2.49 13.47
CA TRP A 45 -13.72 2.80 12.04
C TRP A 45 -12.24 2.63 11.69
N TYR A 46 -11.94 2.31 10.42
CA TYR A 46 -10.56 2.29 9.98
C TYR A 46 -9.89 3.64 10.27
N THR A 47 -8.94 3.65 11.19
CA THR A 47 -8.26 4.86 11.64
C THR A 47 -7.07 5.23 10.77
N GLY A 48 -6.66 4.33 9.85
CA GLY A 48 -5.57 4.55 8.91
C GLY A 48 -5.51 3.45 7.85
N THR A 49 -4.65 3.62 6.86
CA THR A 49 -4.53 2.71 5.72
C THR A 49 -4.06 1.31 6.13
N ALA A 50 -3.08 1.23 7.02
CA ALA A 50 -2.59 -0.03 7.55
C ALA A 50 -3.56 -0.67 8.55
N ASN A 51 -4.30 0.14 9.32
CA ASN A 51 -5.33 -0.35 10.22
C ASN A 51 -6.45 -1.08 9.47
N ALA A 52 -6.84 -0.59 8.27
CA ALA A 52 -7.83 -1.27 7.44
C ALA A 52 -7.36 -2.68 7.02
N ILE A 53 -6.09 -2.84 6.68
CA ILE A 53 -5.53 -4.15 6.34
C ILE A 53 -5.45 -5.04 7.59
N PHE A 54 -5.00 -4.49 8.72
CA PHE A 54 -4.91 -5.24 9.98
C PHE A 54 -6.26 -5.82 10.42
N GLN A 55 -7.34 -5.04 10.37
CA GLN A 55 -8.67 -5.51 10.75
C GLN A 55 -9.18 -6.65 9.86
N ASN A 56 -8.73 -6.72 8.61
CA ASN A 56 -9.12 -7.74 7.64
C ASN A 56 -8.06 -8.85 7.47
N MET A 57 -7.03 -8.89 8.30
CA MET A 57 -5.92 -9.84 8.19
C MET A 57 -6.39 -11.31 8.23
N ALA A 58 -7.35 -11.63 9.11
CA ALA A 58 -7.91 -12.98 9.21
C ALA A 58 -8.62 -13.45 7.92
N TYR A 59 -9.20 -12.51 7.16
CA TYR A 59 -9.77 -12.81 5.85
C TYR A 59 -8.67 -13.10 4.82
N MET A 60 -7.60 -12.32 4.83
CA MET A 60 -6.46 -12.54 3.92
C MET A 60 -5.75 -13.86 4.20
N GLU A 61 -5.64 -14.27 5.47
CA GLU A 61 -5.02 -15.53 5.89
C GLU A 61 -5.72 -16.78 5.32
N GLN A 62 -7.00 -16.70 5.02
CA GLN A 62 -7.74 -17.83 4.41
C GLN A 62 -7.19 -18.21 3.04
N TYR A 63 -6.55 -17.28 2.34
CA TYR A 63 -5.94 -17.50 1.02
C TYR A 63 -4.47 -17.91 1.09
N ASN A 64 -3.87 -17.89 2.28
CA ASN A 64 -2.45 -18.21 2.51
C ASN A 64 -1.52 -17.56 1.45
N PRO A 65 -1.56 -16.23 1.28
CA PRO A 65 -0.79 -15.57 0.24
C PRO A 65 0.71 -15.59 0.54
N ASP A 66 1.54 -15.75 -0.48
CA ASP A 66 2.99 -15.52 -0.37
C ASP A 66 3.30 -14.02 -0.38
N TYR A 67 2.58 -13.28 -1.21
CA TYR A 67 2.77 -11.85 -1.44
C TYR A 67 1.45 -11.09 -1.38
N VAL A 68 1.51 -9.84 -0.97
CA VAL A 68 0.36 -8.94 -0.93
C VAL A 68 0.70 -7.66 -1.68
N LEU A 69 -0.10 -7.35 -2.70
CA LEU A 69 -0.05 -6.09 -3.41
C LEU A 69 -1.03 -5.11 -2.76
N ILE A 70 -0.55 -3.95 -2.37
CA ILE A 70 -1.32 -2.86 -1.78
C ILE A 70 -1.34 -1.69 -2.75
N LEU A 71 -2.52 -1.20 -3.07
CA LEU A 71 -2.74 -0.12 -4.01
C LEU A 71 -3.49 1.03 -3.35
N SER A 72 -3.12 2.27 -3.68
CA SER A 72 -3.95 3.44 -3.40
C SER A 72 -5.15 3.46 -4.35
N GLY A 73 -6.34 3.76 -3.83
CA GLY A 73 -7.58 3.78 -4.61
C GLY A 73 -7.89 5.10 -5.31
N ASP A 74 -7.07 6.12 -5.10
CA ASP A 74 -7.28 7.50 -5.58
C ASP A 74 -6.27 7.95 -6.66
N HIS A 75 -5.43 7.05 -7.13
CA HIS A 75 -4.48 7.29 -8.21
C HIS A 75 -4.88 6.52 -9.46
N ILE A 76 -4.78 7.15 -10.62
CA ILE A 76 -5.03 6.52 -11.93
C ILE A 76 -3.72 6.47 -12.71
N TYR A 77 -3.22 5.27 -12.91
CA TYR A 77 -2.01 4.98 -13.69
C TYR A 77 -2.16 3.62 -14.36
N LYS A 78 -1.33 3.36 -15.38
CA LYS A 78 -1.29 2.07 -16.08
C LYS A 78 0.03 1.39 -15.74
N MET A 79 -0.02 0.36 -14.90
CA MET A 79 1.15 -0.37 -14.42
C MET A 79 0.92 -1.88 -14.55
N ASP A 80 1.95 -2.58 -14.97
CA ASP A 80 1.97 -4.04 -14.94
C ASP A 80 2.57 -4.50 -13.59
N TYR A 81 1.70 -5.01 -12.74
CA TYR A 81 2.10 -5.45 -11.39
C TYR A 81 2.86 -6.78 -11.39
N GLU A 82 2.74 -7.57 -12.46
CA GLU A 82 3.50 -8.81 -12.60
C GLU A 82 4.99 -8.52 -12.71
N VAL A 83 5.36 -7.52 -13.52
CA VAL A 83 6.75 -7.06 -13.64
C VAL A 83 7.30 -6.57 -12.29
N MET A 84 6.50 -5.82 -11.53
CA MET A 84 6.89 -5.38 -10.19
C MET A 84 7.04 -6.57 -9.21
N LEU A 85 6.19 -7.59 -9.32
CA LEU A 85 6.28 -8.80 -8.50
C LEU A 85 7.52 -9.63 -8.87
N ASP A 86 7.84 -9.72 -10.15
CA ASP A 86 9.06 -10.41 -10.60
C ASP A 86 10.33 -9.70 -10.12
N PHE A 87 10.34 -8.36 -10.14
CA PHE A 87 11.39 -7.57 -9.51
C PHE A 87 11.52 -7.86 -8.01
N HIS A 88 10.38 -7.90 -7.29
CA HIS A 88 10.34 -8.27 -5.86
C HIS A 88 10.96 -9.63 -5.59
N LYS A 89 10.59 -10.65 -6.37
CA LYS A 89 11.12 -12.02 -6.27
C LYS A 89 12.60 -12.09 -6.62
N ALA A 90 13.01 -11.45 -7.72
CA ALA A 90 14.40 -11.47 -8.19
C ALA A 90 15.36 -10.89 -7.14
N ASN A 91 14.96 -9.81 -6.47
CA ASN A 91 15.74 -9.16 -5.41
C ASN A 91 15.55 -9.85 -4.05
N LYS A 92 14.70 -10.89 -3.96
CA LYS A 92 14.29 -11.52 -2.70
C LYS A 92 13.86 -10.46 -1.69
N ALA A 93 13.14 -9.46 -2.15
CA ALA A 93 12.71 -8.33 -1.33
C ALA A 93 11.72 -8.78 -0.24
N ASP A 94 11.72 -8.09 0.88
CA ASP A 94 10.70 -8.21 1.91
C ASP A 94 9.59 -7.19 1.67
N VAL A 95 9.98 -6.02 1.15
CA VAL A 95 9.10 -4.94 0.72
C VAL A 95 9.61 -4.34 -0.58
N THR A 96 8.72 -4.14 -1.56
CA THR A 96 9.00 -3.36 -2.76
C THR A 96 8.03 -2.18 -2.82
N ILE A 97 8.56 -0.98 -3.00
CA ILE A 97 7.82 0.27 -3.05
C ILE A 97 7.90 0.81 -4.46
N ALA A 98 6.76 0.97 -5.13
CA ALA A 98 6.75 1.68 -6.41
C ALA A 98 7.00 3.17 -6.19
N CYS A 99 7.84 3.74 -7.01
CA CYS A 99 8.27 5.12 -6.92
C CYS A 99 8.41 5.77 -8.29
N MET A 100 8.41 7.08 -8.31
CA MET A 100 8.69 7.88 -9.48
C MET A 100 9.45 9.15 -9.09
N PRO A 101 10.32 9.68 -9.97
CA PRO A 101 10.93 10.98 -9.73
C PRO A 101 9.87 12.09 -9.84
N VAL A 102 9.91 13.03 -8.90
CA VAL A 102 9.05 14.22 -8.89
C VAL A 102 9.92 15.49 -8.83
N PRO A 103 9.38 16.66 -9.21
CA PRO A 103 10.07 17.94 -8.94
C PRO A 103 10.37 18.06 -7.44
N ILE A 104 11.57 18.52 -7.10
CA ILE A 104 12.03 18.58 -5.70
C ILE A 104 11.13 19.48 -4.84
N GLU A 105 10.52 20.49 -5.44
CA GLU A 105 9.59 21.41 -4.81
C GLU A 105 8.29 20.73 -4.37
N GLU A 106 7.92 19.63 -5.02
CA GLU A 106 6.72 18.83 -4.70
C GLU A 106 7.03 17.63 -3.79
N ALA A 107 8.30 17.30 -3.63
CA ALA A 107 8.72 16.08 -2.92
C ALA A 107 8.24 16.05 -1.46
N SER A 108 8.12 17.20 -0.79
CA SER A 108 7.63 17.32 0.59
C SER A 108 6.18 16.82 0.80
N ARG A 109 5.44 16.56 -0.28
CA ARG A 109 4.06 16.04 -0.22
C ARG A 109 3.99 14.52 -0.13
N PHE A 110 5.10 13.82 -0.38
CA PHE A 110 5.17 12.38 -0.55
C PHE A 110 6.11 11.73 0.47
N GLY A 111 6.02 10.42 0.60
CA GLY A 111 7.09 9.63 1.19
C GLY A 111 8.28 9.60 0.22
N ILE A 112 9.45 10.00 0.71
CA ILE A 112 10.67 10.12 -0.11
C ILE A 112 11.65 9.02 0.25
N MET A 113 12.30 8.47 -0.77
CA MET A 113 13.27 7.40 -0.62
C MET A 113 14.63 7.82 -1.13
N VAL A 114 15.67 7.39 -0.41
CA VAL A 114 17.05 7.36 -0.87
C VAL A 114 17.40 5.90 -1.13
N THR A 115 18.03 5.62 -2.27
CA THR A 115 18.45 4.27 -2.65
C THR A 115 19.93 4.20 -2.94
N ASP A 116 20.48 3.02 -2.80
CA ASP A 116 21.80 2.69 -3.35
C ASP A 116 21.73 2.35 -4.85
N GLU A 117 22.89 2.01 -5.45
CA GLU A 117 23.01 1.63 -6.87
C GLU A 117 22.21 0.38 -7.24
N THR A 118 21.78 -0.42 -6.26
CA THR A 118 20.99 -1.63 -6.45
C THR A 118 19.49 -1.41 -6.26
N PHE A 119 19.05 -0.15 -6.15
CA PHE A 119 17.67 0.23 -5.80
C PHE A 119 17.22 -0.21 -4.40
N ARG A 120 18.14 -0.60 -3.54
CA ARG A 120 17.82 -0.87 -2.14
C ARG A 120 17.60 0.45 -1.41
N VAL A 121 16.50 0.53 -0.66
CA VAL A 121 16.15 1.72 0.12
C VAL A 121 17.09 1.81 1.32
N THR A 122 17.85 2.89 1.38
CA THR A 122 18.77 3.22 2.48
C THR A 122 18.13 4.16 3.49
N GLU A 123 17.24 5.04 3.04
CA GLU A 123 16.49 5.98 3.87
C GLU A 123 15.06 6.12 3.36
N PHE A 124 14.12 6.32 4.28
CA PHE A 124 12.74 6.62 3.98
C PHE A 124 12.23 7.73 4.89
N GLU A 125 11.69 8.78 4.30
CA GLU A 125 11.17 9.96 5.00
C GLU A 125 9.72 10.23 4.58
N GLU A 126 8.79 10.22 5.51
CA GLU A 126 7.39 10.53 5.21
C GLU A 126 7.14 12.04 5.27
N LYS A 127 6.88 12.63 4.11
CA LYS A 127 6.57 14.06 3.94
C LYS A 127 7.59 14.99 4.62
N PRO A 128 8.87 14.88 4.27
CA PRO A 128 9.91 15.71 4.87
C PRO A 128 9.78 17.18 4.46
N GLU A 129 10.07 18.10 5.37
CA GLU A 129 10.14 19.54 5.04
C GLU A 129 11.28 19.86 4.08
N HIS A 130 12.39 19.14 4.22
CA HIS A 130 13.59 19.28 3.38
C HIS A 130 13.95 17.90 2.80
N PRO A 131 13.35 17.52 1.65
CA PRO A 131 13.58 16.20 1.07
C PRO A 131 15.02 16.00 0.63
N SER A 132 15.61 14.87 1.02
CA SER A 132 16.98 14.47 0.67
C SER A 132 17.07 13.86 -0.74
N SER A 133 15.94 13.52 -1.35
CA SER A 133 15.82 12.91 -2.69
C SER A 133 14.53 13.39 -3.35
N ASN A 134 14.43 13.17 -4.65
CA ASN A 134 13.21 13.41 -5.42
C ASN A 134 12.45 12.12 -5.78
N LEU A 135 12.86 10.97 -5.24
CA LEU A 135 12.23 9.68 -5.51
C LEU A 135 11.03 9.48 -4.59
N ALA A 136 9.85 9.74 -5.12
CA ALA A 136 8.60 9.75 -4.37
C ALA A 136 7.90 8.39 -4.40
N SER A 137 7.40 7.94 -3.25
CA SER A 137 6.54 6.77 -3.13
C SER A 137 5.18 7.03 -3.78
N MET A 138 4.74 6.08 -4.60
CA MET A 138 3.42 6.13 -5.25
C MET A 138 2.29 5.55 -4.38
N GLY A 139 2.57 5.10 -3.15
CA GLY A 139 1.56 4.42 -2.33
C GLY A 139 1.20 3.03 -2.85
N ILE A 140 2.09 2.42 -3.61
CA ILE A 140 1.95 1.08 -4.17
C ILE A 140 3.04 0.22 -3.58
N TYR A 141 2.66 -0.88 -2.95
CA TYR A 141 3.59 -1.73 -2.22
C TYR A 141 3.37 -3.21 -2.56
N ILE A 142 4.46 -3.97 -2.69
CA ILE A 142 4.43 -5.43 -2.60
C ILE A 142 5.15 -5.84 -1.32
N PHE A 143 4.48 -6.62 -0.50
CA PHE A 143 5.03 -7.19 0.72
C PHE A 143 5.09 -8.71 0.61
N SER A 144 6.15 -9.32 1.12
CA SER A 144 6.13 -10.71 1.54
C SER A 144 5.17 -10.84 2.73
N TRP A 145 4.22 -11.78 2.67
CA TRP A 145 3.13 -11.88 3.67
C TRP A 145 3.62 -11.98 5.12
N PRO A 146 4.63 -12.80 5.45
CA PRO A 146 5.11 -12.90 6.84
C PRO A 146 5.61 -11.56 7.40
N VAL A 147 6.28 -10.75 6.56
CA VAL A 147 6.81 -9.43 6.94
C VAL A 147 5.68 -8.44 7.18
N LEU A 148 4.71 -8.39 6.27
CA LEU A 148 3.52 -7.52 6.43
C LEU A 148 2.75 -7.88 7.70
N LYS A 149 2.49 -9.16 7.91
CA LYS A 149 1.77 -9.67 9.08
C LYS A 149 2.45 -9.27 10.39
N GLU A 150 3.77 -9.45 10.49
CA GLU A 150 4.55 -9.04 11.67
C GLU A 150 4.43 -7.53 11.90
N ALA A 151 4.65 -6.73 10.86
CA ALA A 151 4.60 -5.27 10.96
C ALA A 151 3.20 -4.78 11.41
N LEU A 152 2.13 -5.32 10.83
CA LEU A 152 0.75 -4.98 11.18
C LEU A 152 0.44 -5.31 12.64
N ILE A 153 0.85 -6.49 13.13
CA ILE A 153 0.65 -6.90 14.53
C ILE A 153 1.41 -5.98 15.49
N LYS A 154 2.64 -5.59 15.15
CA LYS A 154 3.47 -4.74 15.99
C LYS A 154 2.99 -3.29 16.04
N MET A 155 2.46 -2.79 14.93
CA MET A 155 2.02 -1.39 14.79
C MET A 155 0.51 -1.18 15.02
N LYS A 156 -0.26 -2.22 15.34
CA LYS A 156 -1.72 -2.17 15.47
C LYS A 156 -2.24 -1.11 16.44
N ASP A 157 -1.50 -0.85 17.51
CA ASP A 157 -1.90 0.06 18.59
C ASP A 157 -1.47 1.53 18.32
N GLN A 158 -0.82 1.78 17.17
CA GLN A 158 -0.45 3.14 16.77
C GLN A 158 -1.69 3.92 16.30
N PRO A 159 -1.94 5.11 16.84
CA PRO A 159 -3.06 5.94 16.43
C PRO A 159 -2.94 6.29 14.94
N GLY A 160 -3.99 6.03 14.16
CA GLY A 160 -3.97 6.31 12.72
C GLY A 160 -2.94 5.50 11.96
N CYS A 161 -2.77 4.21 12.29
CA CYS A 161 -1.75 3.35 11.71
C CYS A 161 -1.78 3.39 10.17
N ASP A 162 -0.67 3.85 9.59
CA ASP A 162 -0.50 4.15 8.17
C ASP A 162 0.76 3.49 7.62
N PHE A 163 0.77 3.18 6.31
CA PHE A 163 1.92 2.54 5.68
C PHE A 163 3.16 3.43 5.69
N GLY A 164 3.04 4.68 5.25
CA GLY A 164 4.18 5.60 5.17
C GLY A 164 4.74 5.98 6.53
N LYS A 165 3.85 6.24 7.51
CA LYS A 165 4.28 6.74 8.83
C LYS A 165 4.74 5.64 9.79
N HIS A 166 4.21 4.41 9.65
CA HIS A 166 4.42 3.39 10.66
C HIS A 166 5.00 2.08 10.09
N ILE A 167 4.40 1.52 9.02
CA ILE A 167 4.77 0.21 8.53
C ILE A 167 6.13 0.23 7.82
N ILE A 168 6.32 1.15 6.87
CA ILE A 168 7.59 1.25 6.12
C ILE A 168 8.76 1.60 7.03
N PRO A 169 8.67 2.64 7.91
CA PRO A 169 9.72 2.93 8.88
C PRO A 169 10.04 1.76 9.82
N TYR A 170 9.01 1.03 10.30
CA TYR A 170 9.22 -0.16 11.10
C TYR A 170 10.02 -1.24 10.35
N CYS A 171 9.63 -1.53 9.10
CA CYS A 171 10.35 -2.51 8.27
C CYS A 171 11.80 -2.05 8.02
N HIS A 172 12.03 -0.76 7.80
CA HIS A 172 13.37 -0.19 7.62
C HIS A 172 14.22 -0.33 8.90
N GLU A 173 13.68 0.01 10.06
CA GLU A 173 14.34 -0.14 11.36
C GLU A 173 14.72 -1.60 11.65
N LYS A 174 13.85 -2.54 11.28
CA LYS A 174 14.11 -3.98 11.37
C LYS A 174 15.11 -4.51 10.34
N LYS A 175 15.69 -3.63 9.50
CA LYS A 175 16.64 -3.98 8.44
C LYS A 175 16.09 -5.00 7.45
N GLN A 176 14.78 -4.99 7.23
CA GLN A 176 14.16 -5.74 6.15
C GLN A 176 14.71 -5.28 4.80
N ARG A 177 14.62 -6.13 3.79
CA ARG A 177 15.11 -5.81 2.44
C ARG A 177 14.05 -5.01 1.70
N LEU A 178 14.17 -3.66 1.81
CA LEU A 178 13.31 -2.71 1.12
C LEU A 178 13.94 -2.34 -0.21
N PHE A 179 13.17 -2.41 -1.29
CA PHE A 179 13.60 -2.02 -2.64
C PHE A 179 12.63 -1.01 -3.25
N ALA A 180 13.18 -0.04 -3.96
CA ALA A 180 12.44 0.89 -4.77
C ALA A 180 12.28 0.33 -6.19
N TYR A 181 11.06 0.29 -6.69
CA TYR A 181 10.74 -0.06 -8.08
C TYR A 181 10.36 1.22 -8.82
N GLU A 182 11.24 1.70 -9.69
CA GLU A 182 10.99 2.92 -10.44
C GLU A 182 9.97 2.68 -11.55
N TYR A 183 8.87 3.43 -11.48
CA TYR A 183 7.82 3.41 -12.48
C TYR A 183 8.12 4.44 -13.58
N ASN A 184 8.33 3.97 -14.80
CA ASN A 184 8.65 4.78 -15.97
C ASN A 184 7.44 5.08 -16.86
N GLY A 185 6.22 4.93 -16.33
CA GLY A 185 4.98 5.22 -17.04
C GLY A 185 4.42 6.61 -16.77
N CYS A 186 3.29 6.93 -17.42
CA CYS A 186 2.57 8.17 -17.18
C CYS A 186 1.57 8.00 -16.04
N LEU A 187 1.62 8.90 -15.06
CA LEU A 187 0.56 9.06 -14.08
C LEU A 187 -0.59 9.81 -14.75
N LEU A 188 -1.74 9.15 -14.92
CA LEU A 188 -2.89 9.73 -15.63
C LEU A 188 -3.67 10.73 -14.76
N TYR A 189 -3.73 10.49 -13.45
CA TYR A 189 -4.44 11.34 -12.51
C TYR A 189 -3.99 11.12 -11.08
N THR A 190 -3.83 12.19 -10.30
CA THR A 190 -3.70 12.15 -8.84
C THR A 190 -4.87 12.91 -8.23
N SER A 191 -5.55 12.30 -7.25
CA SER A 191 -6.53 13.04 -6.47
C SER A 191 -5.82 14.17 -5.71
N PRO A 192 -6.32 15.42 -5.76
CA PRO A 192 -5.82 16.44 -4.86
C PRO A 192 -6.04 15.98 -3.43
N SER A 193 -4.95 15.82 -2.69
CA SER A 193 -5.03 15.50 -1.26
C SER A 193 -5.73 16.65 -0.55
N PRO A 194 -6.75 16.41 0.26
CA PRO A 194 -7.40 17.45 1.05
C PRO A 194 -6.44 18.05 2.08
#